data_c77c86c44cdf0283439690b0c381bc2e
#
_entry.id   c77c86c44cdf0283439690b0c381bc2e
#
_cell.length_a   1.000
_cell.length_b   1.000
_cell.length_c   1.000
_cell.angle_alpha   90.00
_cell.angle_beta   90.00
_cell.angle_gamma   90.00
#
_symmetry.space_group_name_H-M   'P 1'
#
loop_
_entity.id
_entity.type
_entity.pdbx_description
1 polymer ?
#
loop_
_entity_poly.entity_id
_entity_poly.type
_entity_poly.pdbx_seq_one_letter_code
_entity_poly.pdbx_strand_id
1 'polypeptide(L)'
;MVKDSIIPYSIIGSLAKIDNVYELRLFGWILAKAQSVLKLYNKDLSAINIQYALDMAELTMPARYLLPQGDRNYKNMSRCFSLANKTVDYERDGTEYHLNIIAFPRLLKNRGEVYFRCVIHNELWHALLNFTQGYRLINLQTYMSLKSNYAVIMYMIISQQGQQMNYQIGTLKRILGCDQLKAYDRTSNFISKVIEKAKLELDRVSPYTFGYGLYRAGRGGGYKEIIVTPMRNKDYQPPTESRLEKEVASQRVRLTDAVKFYLQDTFRMESKGMEHIEGQLAQIGDESAQLDYLSQVKEYTHRSRIKNPAGYLVESLRNRH
;
A
#
# COMPACT_ATOMS: atom_id res chain seq x y z
N MET A 1 4.98 12.25 -10.94
CA MET A 1 3.52 12.25 -10.72
C MET A 1 3.17 10.95 -10.00
N VAL A 2 2.86 10.99 -8.68
CA VAL A 2 2.39 9.80 -7.96
C VAL A 2 1.05 9.43 -8.56
N LYS A 3 1.02 8.29 -9.22
CA LYS A 3 -0.20 7.80 -9.84
C LYS A 3 -1.13 7.32 -8.73
N ASP A 4 -2.42 7.53 -8.91
CA ASP A 4 -3.45 7.00 -8.03
C ASP A 4 -3.24 5.49 -7.82
N SER A 5 -3.37 5.04 -6.59
CA SER A 5 -3.33 3.64 -6.20
C SER A 5 -4.74 3.08 -6.17
N ILE A 6 -4.89 1.80 -6.53
CA ILE A 6 -6.17 1.12 -6.57
C ILE A 6 -6.35 0.33 -5.27
N ILE A 7 -7.51 0.47 -4.64
CA ILE A 7 -7.88 -0.34 -3.47
C ILE A 7 -9.22 -1.05 -3.75
N PRO A 8 -9.29 -2.39 -3.62
CA PRO A 8 -10.54 -3.13 -3.79
C PRO A 8 -11.60 -2.77 -2.74
N TYR A 9 -12.86 -2.75 -3.12
CA TYR A 9 -13.96 -2.48 -2.17
C TYR A 9 -14.02 -3.51 -1.04
N SER A 10 -13.77 -4.77 -1.33
CA SER A 10 -13.74 -5.85 -0.35
C SER A 10 -12.77 -5.58 0.82
N ILE A 11 -11.69 -4.87 0.54
CA ILE A 11 -10.65 -4.54 1.52
C ILE A 11 -11.01 -3.32 2.37
N ILE A 12 -11.75 -2.33 1.82
CA ILE A 12 -12.05 -1.07 2.54
C ILE A 12 -12.82 -1.38 3.84
N GLY A 13 -13.77 -2.32 3.82
CA GLY A 13 -14.52 -2.72 5.01
C GLY A 13 -13.63 -3.28 6.13
N SER A 14 -12.59 -4.03 5.76
CA SER A 14 -11.65 -4.62 6.72
C SER A 14 -10.75 -3.56 7.39
N LEU A 15 -10.58 -2.40 6.79
CA LEU A 15 -9.78 -1.30 7.36
C LEU A 15 -10.41 -0.68 8.61
N ALA A 16 -11.70 -0.90 8.84
CA ALA A 16 -12.37 -0.54 10.10
C ALA A 16 -11.73 -1.19 11.33
N LYS A 17 -11.07 -2.35 11.13
CA LYS A 17 -10.32 -3.07 12.18
C LYS A 17 -8.98 -2.40 12.52
N ILE A 18 -8.52 -1.43 11.73
CA ILE A 18 -7.25 -0.73 11.92
C ILE A 18 -7.45 0.47 12.85
N ASP A 19 -6.79 0.46 14.02
CA ASP A 19 -7.09 1.41 15.10
C ASP A 19 -6.23 2.66 15.09
N ASN A 20 -5.12 2.64 14.36
CA ASN A 20 -4.17 3.75 14.43
C ASN A 20 -3.54 4.09 13.07
N VAL A 21 -3.06 5.32 12.97
CA VAL A 21 -2.47 5.86 11.73
C VAL A 21 -1.18 5.16 11.31
N TYR A 22 -0.43 4.56 12.24
CA TYR A 22 0.80 3.84 11.90
C TYR A 22 0.50 2.54 11.16
N GLU A 23 -0.53 1.81 11.59
CA GLU A 23 -1.03 0.63 10.88
C GLU A 23 -1.56 0.98 9.50
N LEU A 24 -2.36 2.06 9.40
CA LEU A 24 -2.86 2.53 8.11
C LEU A 24 -1.72 2.91 7.16
N ARG A 25 -0.67 3.57 7.67
CA ARG A 25 0.51 3.89 6.85
C ARG A 25 1.25 2.65 6.39
N LEU A 26 1.42 1.65 7.25
CA LEU A 26 1.99 0.36 6.86
C LEU A 26 1.13 -0.28 5.77
N PHE A 27 -0.20 -0.28 5.93
CA PHE A 27 -1.11 -0.79 4.91
C PHE A 27 -0.97 -0.02 3.57
N GLY A 28 -0.80 1.30 3.61
CA GLY A 28 -0.51 2.12 2.44
C GLY A 28 0.77 1.69 1.70
N TRP A 29 1.79 1.28 2.43
CA TRP A 29 3.02 0.72 1.85
C TRP A 29 2.78 -0.64 1.20
N ILE A 30 1.97 -1.49 1.81
CA ILE A 30 1.55 -2.78 1.22
C ILE A 30 0.81 -2.53 -0.09
N LEU A 31 -0.12 -1.58 -0.12
CA LEU A 31 -0.80 -1.15 -1.35
C LEU A 31 0.18 -0.64 -2.41
N ALA A 32 1.15 0.20 -2.03
CA ALA A 32 2.17 0.70 -2.96
C ALA A 32 2.97 -0.44 -3.60
N LYS A 33 3.30 -1.46 -2.83
CA LYS A 33 3.98 -2.66 -3.32
C LYS A 33 3.12 -3.43 -4.30
N ALA A 34 1.86 -3.70 -3.96
CA ALA A 34 0.90 -4.34 -4.86
C ALA A 34 0.77 -3.57 -6.19
N GLN A 35 0.67 -2.23 -6.13
CA GLN A 35 0.60 -1.39 -7.33
C GLN A 35 1.87 -1.43 -8.18
N SER A 36 3.05 -1.60 -7.58
CA SER A 36 4.30 -1.74 -8.33
C SER A 36 4.30 -2.99 -9.20
N VAL A 37 3.73 -4.08 -8.70
CA VAL A 37 3.56 -5.32 -9.46
C VAL A 37 2.60 -5.14 -10.62
N LEU A 38 1.43 -4.52 -10.38
CA LEU A 38 0.47 -4.23 -11.45
C LEU A 38 1.07 -3.40 -12.60
N LYS A 39 2.01 -2.51 -12.29
CA LYS A 39 2.71 -1.71 -13.31
C LYS A 39 3.68 -2.54 -14.13
N LEU A 40 4.40 -3.47 -13.51
CA LEU A 40 5.32 -4.37 -14.20
C LEU A 40 4.60 -5.20 -15.27
N TYR A 41 3.39 -5.63 -14.98
CA TYR A 41 2.58 -6.45 -15.90
C TYR A 41 1.60 -5.62 -16.74
N ASN A 42 1.85 -4.32 -16.95
CA ASN A 42 1.01 -3.41 -17.74
C ASN A 42 -0.49 -3.45 -17.39
N LYS A 43 -0.79 -3.78 -16.13
CA LYS A 43 -2.15 -3.99 -15.58
C LYS A 43 -2.89 -5.20 -16.18
N ASP A 44 -2.24 -6.04 -16.93
CA ASP A 44 -2.82 -7.31 -17.37
C ASP A 44 -2.77 -8.31 -16.21
N LEU A 45 -3.89 -8.41 -15.50
CA LEU A 45 -4.03 -9.29 -14.35
C LEU A 45 -4.00 -10.78 -14.75
N SER A 46 -4.37 -11.09 -15.99
CA SER A 46 -4.38 -12.48 -16.47
C SER A 46 -2.96 -13.01 -16.71
N ALA A 47 -2.01 -12.12 -17.00
CA ALA A 47 -0.59 -12.44 -17.15
C ALA A 47 0.14 -12.54 -15.80
N ILE A 48 -0.46 -12.10 -14.68
CA ILE A 48 0.16 -12.17 -13.37
C ILE A 48 0.00 -13.57 -12.81
N ASN A 49 1.04 -14.37 -12.89
CA ASN A 49 1.15 -15.53 -12.02
C ASN A 49 1.56 -15.04 -10.61
N ILE A 50 0.55 -14.76 -9.78
CA ILE A 50 0.76 -14.15 -8.45
C ILE A 50 1.62 -15.04 -7.56
N GLN A 51 1.60 -16.35 -7.78
CA GLN A 51 2.40 -17.30 -7.03
C GLN A 51 3.91 -17.07 -7.24
N TYR A 52 4.33 -16.63 -8.42
CA TYR A 52 5.73 -16.37 -8.74
C TYR A 52 6.16 -14.90 -8.52
N ALA A 53 5.27 -13.95 -8.78
CA ALA A 53 5.59 -12.53 -8.65
C ALA A 53 5.61 -12.03 -7.20
N LEU A 54 4.94 -12.73 -6.29
CA LEU A 54 4.66 -12.26 -4.92
C LEU A 54 4.86 -13.36 -3.87
N ASP A 55 5.71 -14.33 -4.16
CA ASP A 55 6.01 -15.41 -3.23
C ASP A 55 6.41 -14.83 -1.88
N MET A 56 5.62 -15.14 -0.81
CA MET A 56 5.84 -14.80 0.60
C MET A 56 6.73 -13.58 0.78
N ALA A 57 6.34 -12.46 0.17
CA ALA A 57 7.22 -11.33 0.04
C ALA A 57 7.55 -10.73 1.41
N GLU A 58 8.80 -10.83 1.79
CA GLU A 58 9.30 -10.07 2.92
C GLU A 58 9.35 -8.60 2.53
N LEU A 59 8.48 -7.80 3.14
CA LEU A 59 8.44 -6.37 2.96
C LEU A 59 9.41 -5.70 3.94
N THR A 60 10.40 -5.01 3.42
CA THR A 60 11.34 -4.21 4.21
C THR A 60 11.22 -2.74 3.80
N MET A 61 11.08 -1.86 4.78
CA MET A 61 11.01 -0.42 4.53
C MET A 61 11.70 0.38 5.63
N PRO A 62 12.25 1.56 5.32
CA PRO A 62 12.74 2.47 6.35
C PRO A 62 11.60 2.91 7.28
N ALA A 63 11.76 2.70 8.59
CA ALA A 63 10.72 2.95 9.58
C ALA A 63 10.27 4.42 9.62
N ARG A 64 11.14 5.36 9.23
CA ARG A 64 10.83 6.79 9.16
C ARG A 64 9.62 7.13 8.28
N TYR A 65 9.30 6.30 7.28
CA TYR A 65 8.15 6.53 6.39
C TYR A 65 6.81 6.16 7.00
N LEU A 66 6.84 5.30 8.00
CA LEU A 66 5.64 4.93 8.74
C LEU A 66 5.30 5.96 9.81
N LEU A 67 6.23 6.84 10.17
CA LEU A 67 6.00 7.90 11.14
C LEU A 67 5.17 9.04 10.52
N PRO A 68 4.14 9.55 11.20
CA PRO A 68 3.45 10.77 10.80
C PRO A 68 4.43 11.95 10.66
N GLN A 69 4.10 12.89 9.77
CA GLN A 69 4.93 14.07 9.58
C GLN A 69 5.16 14.81 10.90
N GLY A 70 6.43 15.01 11.26
CA GLY A 70 6.86 15.65 12.52
C GLY A 70 7.08 14.69 13.68
N ASP A 71 6.66 13.40 13.57
CA ASP A 71 7.00 12.39 14.57
C ASP A 71 8.41 11.83 14.28
N ARG A 72 9.25 11.81 15.32
CA ARG A 72 10.60 11.24 15.29
C ARG A 72 10.78 10.07 16.25
N ASN A 73 9.71 9.69 16.94
CA ASN A 73 9.76 8.67 17.96
C ASN A 73 9.58 7.25 17.40
N TYR A 74 10.66 6.57 17.09
CA TYR A 74 10.64 5.19 16.60
C TYR A 74 9.98 4.18 17.57
N LYS A 75 9.83 4.50 18.85
CA LYS A 75 9.08 3.64 19.78
C LYS A 75 7.60 3.50 19.35
N ASN A 76 7.05 4.51 18.69
CA ASN A 76 5.69 4.46 18.17
C ASN A 76 5.50 3.43 17.05
N MET A 77 6.60 2.98 16.42
CA MET A 77 6.56 1.94 15.38
C MET A 77 6.07 0.58 15.90
N SER A 78 6.20 0.31 17.21
CA SER A 78 5.63 -0.90 17.80
C SER A 78 4.11 -1.00 17.63
N ARG A 79 3.43 0.15 17.43
CA ARG A 79 2.00 0.19 17.11
C ARG A 79 1.65 -0.47 15.77
N CYS A 80 2.60 -0.57 14.84
CA CYS A 80 2.39 -1.32 13.59
C CYS A 80 2.35 -2.84 13.83
N PHE A 81 2.89 -3.34 14.95
CA PHE A 81 2.95 -4.77 15.23
C PHE A 81 1.56 -5.37 15.44
N SER A 82 0.62 -4.58 15.96
CA SER A 82 -0.76 -5.00 16.16
C SER A 82 -1.47 -5.37 14.85
N LEU A 83 -0.96 -4.90 13.71
CA LEU A 83 -1.48 -5.27 12.40
C LEU A 83 -1.35 -6.79 12.11
N ALA A 84 -0.42 -7.48 12.78
CA ALA A 84 -0.28 -8.93 12.70
C ALA A 84 -1.45 -9.70 13.32
N ASN A 85 -2.23 -9.04 14.20
CA ASN A 85 -3.40 -9.62 14.85
C ASN A 85 -4.72 -9.18 14.16
N LYS A 86 -4.62 -8.46 13.04
CA LYS A 86 -5.77 -7.97 12.29
C LYS A 86 -5.91 -8.73 10.99
N THR A 87 -7.15 -9.03 10.65
CA THR A 87 -7.49 -9.89 9.51
C THR A 87 -8.27 -9.12 8.46
N VAL A 88 -8.04 -9.51 7.22
CA VAL A 88 -8.90 -9.23 6.07
C VAL A 88 -9.71 -10.47 5.78
N ASP A 89 -11.02 -10.31 5.68
CA ASP A 89 -11.92 -11.38 5.26
C ASP A 89 -12.01 -11.33 3.73
N TYR A 90 -11.74 -12.45 3.09
CA TYR A 90 -11.67 -12.55 1.64
C TYR A 90 -12.22 -13.89 1.17
N GLU A 91 -13.04 -13.88 0.12
CA GLU A 91 -13.58 -15.08 -0.50
C GLU A 91 -13.01 -15.24 -1.91
N ARG A 92 -12.58 -16.46 -2.24
CA ARG A 92 -12.16 -16.85 -3.57
C ARG A 92 -12.55 -18.31 -3.85
N ASP A 93 -13.18 -18.53 -4.99
CA ASP A 93 -13.55 -19.86 -5.47
C ASP A 93 -14.35 -20.67 -4.43
N GLY A 94 -15.27 -20.01 -3.70
CA GLY A 94 -16.08 -20.59 -2.63
C GLY A 94 -15.33 -20.92 -1.34
N THR A 95 -14.07 -20.48 -1.22
CA THR A 95 -13.26 -20.61 -0.01
C THR A 95 -13.20 -19.28 0.72
N GLU A 96 -13.59 -19.27 1.99
CA GLU A 96 -13.44 -18.10 2.87
C GLU A 96 -12.05 -18.11 3.52
N TYR A 97 -11.38 -16.96 3.43
CA TYR A 97 -10.06 -16.72 4.03
C TYR A 97 -10.14 -15.66 5.11
N HIS A 98 -9.53 -15.92 6.25
CA HIS A 98 -9.26 -14.94 7.31
C HIS A 98 -7.76 -14.64 7.31
N LEU A 99 -7.35 -13.63 6.57
CA LEU A 99 -5.96 -13.37 6.28
C LEU A 99 -5.38 -12.35 7.26
N ASN A 100 -4.34 -12.72 7.98
CA ASN A 100 -3.56 -11.74 8.74
C ASN A 100 -2.91 -10.75 7.76
N ILE A 101 -3.01 -9.46 8.06
CA ILE A 101 -2.49 -8.41 7.16
C ILE A 101 -0.97 -8.51 7.05
N ILE A 102 -0.27 -8.81 8.14
CA ILE A 102 1.17 -9.07 8.16
C ILE A 102 1.51 -10.24 9.09
N ALA A 103 2.65 -10.86 8.87
CA ALA A 103 3.24 -11.85 9.77
C ALA A 103 4.67 -11.45 10.14
N PHE A 104 5.14 -11.90 11.30
CA PHE A 104 6.52 -11.70 11.80
C PHE A 104 7.04 -10.26 11.74
N PRO A 105 6.27 -9.25 12.22
CA PRO A 105 6.72 -7.88 12.22
C PRO A 105 7.94 -7.71 13.12
N ARG A 106 8.96 -7.01 12.62
CA ARG A 106 10.18 -6.73 13.40
C ARG A 106 10.80 -5.39 13.01
N LEU A 107 11.52 -4.79 13.95
CA LEU A 107 12.35 -3.61 13.72
C LEU A 107 13.82 -4.04 13.68
N LEU A 108 14.51 -3.63 12.65
CA LEU A 108 15.93 -3.88 12.44
C LEU A 108 16.68 -2.57 12.51
N LYS A 109 17.81 -2.55 13.23
CA LYS A 109 18.75 -1.42 13.25
C LYS A 109 19.94 -1.77 12.37
N ASN A 110 20.21 -0.93 11.38
CA ASN A 110 21.35 -1.10 10.51
C ASN A 110 22.00 0.27 10.26
N ARG A 111 23.27 0.42 10.57
CA ARG A 111 24.09 1.64 10.36
C ARG A 111 23.39 2.94 10.81
N GLY A 112 22.73 2.91 11.97
CA GLY A 112 22.02 4.07 12.53
C GLY A 112 20.62 4.32 11.98
N GLU A 113 20.18 3.59 10.96
CA GLU A 113 18.81 3.61 10.47
C GLU A 113 17.97 2.48 11.06
N VAL A 114 16.67 2.73 11.19
CA VAL A 114 15.68 1.74 11.65
C VAL A 114 14.82 1.33 10.47
N TYR A 115 14.69 0.02 10.28
CA TYR A 115 13.85 -0.58 9.23
C TYR A 115 12.73 -1.38 9.89
N PHE A 116 11.54 -1.26 9.33
CA PHE A 116 10.43 -2.15 9.62
C PHE A 116 10.45 -3.29 8.60
N ARG A 117 10.28 -4.53 9.09
CA ARG A 117 10.24 -5.73 8.25
C ARG A 117 9.07 -6.61 8.65
N CYS A 118 8.34 -7.13 7.68
CA CYS A 118 7.26 -8.09 7.88
C CYS A 118 7.13 -9.01 6.68
N VAL A 119 6.40 -10.10 6.85
CA VAL A 119 6.02 -11.03 5.78
C VAL A 119 4.55 -10.82 5.45
N ILE A 120 4.21 -10.91 4.18
CA ILE A 120 2.85 -10.80 3.66
C ILE A 120 2.48 -12.11 2.97
N HIS A 121 1.32 -12.66 3.33
CA HIS A 121 0.83 -13.90 2.78
C HIS A 121 0.36 -13.73 1.33
N ASN A 122 0.60 -14.74 0.48
CA ASN A 122 0.21 -14.70 -0.94
C ASN A 122 -1.28 -14.41 -1.14
N GLU A 123 -2.15 -14.99 -0.34
CA GLU A 123 -3.59 -14.76 -0.45
C GLU A 123 -3.99 -13.30 -0.16
N LEU A 124 -3.23 -12.58 0.67
CA LEU A 124 -3.47 -11.13 0.83
C LEU A 124 -3.18 -10.37 -0.47
N TRP A 125 -2.16 -10.77 -1.23
CA TRP A 125 -1.91 -10.18 -2.55
C TRP A 125 -3.05 -10.45 -3.52
N HIS A 126 -3.60 -11.68 -3.52
CA HIS A 126 -4.80 -11.98 -4.30
C HIS A 126 -5.98 -11.08 -3.91
N ALA A 127 -6.22 -10.91 -2.62
CA ALA A 127 -7.27 -10.03 -2.12
C ALA A 127 -7.05 -8.56 -2.55
N LEU A 128 -5.81 -8.05 -2.46
CA LEU A 128 -5.45 -6.69 -2.85
C LEU A 128 -5.49 -6.44 -4.36
N LEU A 129 -5.44 -7.48 -5.17
CA LEU A 129 -5.48 -7.43 -6.63
C LEU A 129 -6.84 -7.88 -7.20
N ASN A 130 -7.79 -8.26 -6.36
CA ASN A 130 -9.13 -8.64 -6.78
C ASN A 130 -10.04 -7.42 -6.90
N PHE A 131 -10.32 -7.00 -8.12
CA PHE A 131 -11.16 -5.84 -8.45
C PHE A 131 -12.56 -6.22 -8.95
N THR A 132 -12.97 -7.49 -8.84
CA THR A 132 -14.25 -8.00 -9.37
C THR A 132 -15.46 -7.31 -8.74
N GLN A 133 -15.37 -6.93 -7.47
CA GLN A 133 -16.41 -6.18 -6.76
C GLN A 133 -16.26 -4.66 -6.87
N GLY A 134 -15.38 -4.19 -7.77
CA GLY A 134 -15.06 -2.79 -7.93
C GLY A 134 -13.88 -2.32 -7.05
N TYR A 135 -13.51 -1.06 -7.25
CA TYR A 135 -12.34 -0.47 -6.60
C TYR A 135 -12.48 1.03 -6.39
N ARG A 136 -11.60 1.59 -5.56
CA ARG A 136 -11.38 3.03 -5.41
C ARG A 136 -9.99 3.41 -5.89
N LEU A 137 -9.90 4.56 -6.53
CA LEU A 137 -8.62 5.21 -6.80
C LEU A 137 -8.31 6.18 -5.68
N ILE A 138 -7.15 6.03 -5.07
CA ILE A 138 -6.67 6.89 -3.99
C ILE A 138 -5.31 7.48 -4.37
N ASN A 139 -5.11 8.75 -4.07
CA ASN A 139 -3.77 9.33 -4.15
C ASN A 139 -2.99 8.92 -2.90
N LEU A 140 -1.93 8.12 -3.09
CA LEU A 140 -1.17 7.54 -1.99
C LEU A 140 -0.46 8.62 -1.15
N GLN A 141 -0.05 9.73 -1.76
CA GLN A 141 0.57 10.83 -1.06
C GLN A 141 -0.41 11.50 -0.10
N THR A 142 -1.63 11.78 -0.57
CA THR A 142 -2.71 12.27 0.29
C THR A 142 -2.97 11.30 1.42
N TYR A 143 -3.14 10.02 1.11
CA TYR A 143 -3.34 8.96 2.10
C TYR A 143 -2.26 8.96 3.19
N MET A 144 -0.99 9.05 2.80
CA MET A 144 0.15 9.05 3.73
C MET A 144 0.31 10.38 4.49
N SER A 145 -0.26 11.47 4.02
CA SER A 145 -0.20 12.78 4.69
C SER A 145 -1.23 12.92 5.82
N LEU A 146 -2.30 12.14 5.76
CA LEU A 146 -3.36 12.15 6.78
C LEU A 146 -2.84 11.65 8.13
N LYS A 147 -3.30 12.25 9.22
CA LYS A 147 -2.87 11.96 10.60
C LYS A 147 -3.91 11.19 11.39
N SER A 148 -5.20 11.35 11.03
CA SER A 148 -6.32 10.68 11.68
C SER A 148 -6.73 9.43 10.89
N ASN A 149 -6.91 8.30 11.58
CA ASN A 149 -7.46 7.09 10.98
C ASN A 149 -8.86 7.33 10.38
N TYR A 150 -9.68 8.16 11.04
CA TYR A 150 -11.01 8.51 10.52
C TYR A 150 -10.92 9.30 9.22
N ALA A 151 -9.98 10.25 9.13
CA ALA A 151 -9.75 10.99 7.89
C ALA A 151 -9.26 10.07 6.75
N VAL A 152 -8.39 9.11 7.06
CA VAL A 152 -7.91 8.14 6.07
C VAL A 152 -9.06 7.27 5.54
N ILE A 153 -9.89 6.72 6.42
CA ILE A 153 -11.01 5.87 6.02
C ILE A 153 -12.05 6.69 5.24
N MET A 154 -12.39 7.90 5.73
CA MET A 154 -13.28 8.81 5.00
C MET A 154 -12.73 9.17 3.62
N TYR A 155 -11.43 9.45 3.52
CA TYR A 155 -10.77 9.69 2.22
C TYR A 155 -10.95 8.53 1.25
N MET A 156 -10.76 7.30 1.69
CA MET A 156 -10.97 6.12 0.84
C MET A 156 -12.44 5.96 0.41
N ILE A 157 -13.38 6.30 1.28
CA ILE A 157 -14.81 6.24 0.97
C ILE A 157 -15.18 7.27 -0.10
N ILE A 158 -14.72 8.52 0.04
CA ILE A 158 -15.15 9.65 -0.81
C ILE A 158 -14.29 9.83 -2.07
N SER A 159 -13.08 9.25 -2.12
CA SER A 159 -12.14 9.47 -3.21
C SER A 159 -12.76 9.10 -4.56
N GLN A 160 -12.75 10.07 -5.48
CA GLN A 160 -13.32 9.97 -6.81
C GLN A 160 -14.81 9.58 -6.88
N GLN A 161 -15.56 9.80 -5.78
CA GLN A 161 -17.01 9.66 -5.81
C GLN A 161 -17.67 10.94 -6.32
N GLY A 162 -18.62 10.77 -7.24
CA GLY A 162 -19.46 11.87 -7.73
C GLY A 162 -20.88 11.86 -7.16
N GLN A 163 -21.26 10.78 -6.47
CA GLN A 163 -22.64 10.59 -6.00
C GLN A 163 -22.72 10.75 -4.48
N GLN A 164 -23.83 11.30 -4.05
CA GLN A 164 -24.21 11.35 -2.64
C GLN A 164 -24.41 9.94 -2.08
N MET A 165 -23.96 9.72 -0.86
CA MET A 165 -24.07 8.45 -0.15
C MET A 165 -24.82 8.63 1.15
N ASN A 166 -25.80 7.77 1.41
CA ASN A 166 -26.59 7.78 2.63
C ASN A 166 -26.15 6.63 3.53
N TYR A 167 -25.78 6.94 4.76
CA TYR A 167 -25.38 5.97 5.76
C TYR A 167 -26.29 6.03 6.98
N GLN A 168 -26.73 4.87 7.45
CA GLN A 168 -27.18 4.75 8.83
C GLN A 168 -26.01 5.12 9.75
N ILE A 169 -26.26 5.93 10.80
CA ILE A 169 -25.18 6.39 11.70
C ILE A 169 -24.42 5.24 12.32
N GLY A 170 -25.14 4.16 12.73
CA GLY A 170 -24.51 2.95 13.27
C GLY A 170 -23.61 2.24 12.26
N THR A 171 -24.01 2.18 10.98
CA THR A 171 -23.21 1.61 9.91
C THR A 171 -21.93 2.43 9.66
N LEU A 172 -22.05 3.76 9.61
CA LEU A 172 -20.87 4.60 9.41
C LEU A 172 -19.90 4.53 10.61
N LYS A 173 -20.41 4.48 11.86
CA LYS A 173 -19.58 4.22 13.04
C LYS A 173 -18.80 2.92 12.91
N ARG A 174 -19.44 1.85 12.43
CA ARG A 174 -18.81 0.54 12.21
C ARG A 174 -17.72 0.61 11.13
N ILE A 175 -18.00 1.25 10.00
CA ILE A 175 -17.03 1.46 8.92
C ILE A 175 -15.81 2.25 9.40
N LEU A 176 -16.02 3.20 10.31
CA LEU A 176 -14.96 4.02 10.91
C LEU A 176 -14.30 3.35 12.12
N GLY A 177 -14.71 2.15 12.50
CA GLY A 177 -14.14 1.41 13.63
C GLY A 177 -14.38 2.05 15.00
N CYS A 178 -15.48 2.78 15.17
CA CYS A 178 -15.76 3.49 16.40
C CYS A 178 -17.13 3.17 17.03
N ASP A 179 -17.82 2.15 16.55
CA ASP A 179 -19.14 1.71 17.02
C ASP A 179 -19.12 1.14 18.45
N GLN A 180 -17.98 0.57 18.89
CA GLN A 180 -17.80 0.04 20.25
C GLN A 180 -17.25 1.07 21.25
N LEU A 181 -16.98 2.29 20.80
CA LEU A 181 -16.39 3.31 21.65
C LEU A 181 -17.46 4.15 22.35
N LYS A 182 -17.66 3.93 23.67
CA LYS A 182 -18.63 4.67 24.51
C LYS A 182 -18.59 6.19 24.34
N ALA A 183 -17.41 6.75 24.04
CA ALA A 183 -17.23 8.18 23.79
C ALA A 183 -18.08 8.68 22.61
N TYR A 184 -18.46 7.80 21.69
CA TYR A 184 -19.23 8.13 20.48
C TYR A 184 -20.66 7.58 20.48
N ASP A 185 -21.16 7.07 21.61
CA ASP A 185 -22.56 6.63 21.74
C ASP A 185 -23.50 7.77 21.38
N ARG A 186 -23.23 8.97 21.89
CA ARG A 186 -23.97 10.18 21.52
C ARG A 186 -23.61 10.61 20.11
N THR A 187 -24.62 10.69 19.24
CA THR A 187 -24.45 11.13 17.84
C THR A 187 -23.74 12.48 17.72
N SER A 188 -24.02 13.43 18.62
CA SER A 188 -23.34 14.73 18.64
C SER A 188 -21.82 14.61 18.81
N ASN A 189 -21.36 13.72 19.71
CA ASN A 189 -19.93 13.47 19.91
C ASN A 189 -19.30 12.79 18.69
N PHE A 190 -20.01 11.85 18.09
CA PHE A 190 -19.56 11.21 16.84
C PHE A 190 -19.40 12.25 15.73
N ILE A 191 -20.40 13.10 15.54
CA ILE A 191 -20.31 14.15 14.51
C ILE A 191 -19.14 15.10 14.80
N SER A 192 -19.07 15.70 15.98
CA SER A 192 -18.07 16.75 16.27
C SER A 192 -16.64 16.22 16.39
N LYS A 193 -16.45 15.00 16.88
CA LYS A 193 -15.10 14.46 17.15
C LYS A 193 -14.57 13.53 16.08
N VAL A 194 -15.44 12.96 15.24
CA VAL A 194 -15.05 12.06 14.18
C VAL A 194 -15.29 12.69 12.81
N ILE A 195 -16.54 13.01 12.47
CA ILE A 195 -16.90 13.48 11.13
C ILE A 195 -16.32 14.87 10.84
N GLU A 196 -16.53 15.85 11.73
CA GLU A 196 -16.03 17.22 11.53
C GLU A 196 -14.51 17.27 11.54
N LYS A 197 -13.85 16.51 12.43
CA LYS A 197 -12.39 16.48 12.47
C LYS A 197 -11.80 15.82 11.23
N ALA A 198 -12.41 14.73 10.76
CA ALA A 198 -11.99 14.10 9.50
C ALA A 198 -12.19 15.07 8.33
N LYS A 199 -13.34 15.77 8.27
CA LYS A 199 -13.61 16.77 7.24
C LYS A 199 -12.59 17.90 7.26
N LEU A 200 -12.33 18.51 8.41
CA LEU A 200 -11.35 19.59 8.55
C LEU A 200 -9.95 19.19 8.10
N GLU A 201 -9.56 17.96 8.36
CA GLU A 201 -8.27 17.44 7.88
C GLU A 201 -8.26 17.26 6.37
N LEU A 202 -9.33 16.69 5.79
CA LEU A 202 -9.46 16.51 4.35
C LEU A 202 -9.56 17.85 3.61
N ASP A 203 -10.27 18.82 4.15
CA ASP A 203 -10.36 20.18 3.58
C ASP A 203 -8.96 20.81 3.43
N ARG A 204 -8.03 20.46 4.29
CA ARG A 204 -6.71 21.07 4.35
C ARG A 204 -5.65 20.36 3.49
N VAL A 205 -5.70 19.02 3.39
CA VAL A 205 -4.58 18.24 2.79
C VAL A 205 -5.01 17.27 1.70
N SER A 206 -6.29 17.23 1.31
CA SER A 206 -6.81 16.27 0.36
C SER A 206 -7.43 16.92 -0.88
N PRO A 207 -7.25 16.33 -2.09
CA PRO A 207 -7.94 16.76 -3.30
C PRO A 207 -9.45 16.48 -3.26
N TYR A 208 -9.91 15.66 -2.32
CA TYR A 208 -11.31 15.33 -2.12
C TYR A 208 -11.72 15.64 -0.68
N THR A 209 -12.87 16.25 -0.53
CA THR A 209 -13.52 16.50 0.74
C THR A 209 -15.02 16.15 0.63
N PHE A 210 -15.80 16.44 1.63
CA PHE A 210 -17.24 16.16 1.63
C PHE A 210 -18.05 17.18 2.40
N GLY A 211 -19.28 17.41 1.93
CA GLY A 211 -20.34 17.96 2.76
C GLY A 211 -21.10 16.86 3.47
N TYR A 212 -21.80 17.18 4.55
CA TYR A 212 -22.71 16.24 5.16
C TYR A 212 -23.99 16.89 5.64
N GLY A 213 -25.08 16.12 5.64
CA GLY A 213 -26.37 16.45 6.21
C GLY A 213 -26.82 15.38 7.19
N LEU A 214 -27.65 15.74 8.15
CA LEU A 214 -28.20 14.81 9.14
C LEU A 214 -29.69 14.67 8.96
N TYR A 215 -30.18 13.44 8.86
CA TYR A 215 -31.59 13.14 8.72
C TYR A 215 -32.17 12.56 10.03
N ARG A 216 -33.38 13.05 10.40
CA ARG A 216 -34.14 12.57 11.56
C ARG A 216 -35.38 11.84 11.09
N ALA A 217 -35.67 10.71 11.67
CA ALA A 217 -36.96 10.04 11.44
C ALA A 217 -38.00 10.60 12.44
N GLY A 218 -38.80 11.54 11.97
CA GLY A 218 -39.91 12.11 12.72
C GLY A 218 -39.57 13.26 13.70
N ARG A 219 -40.63 13.94 14.24
CA ARG A 219 -40.49 15.02 15.22
C ARG A 219 -40.05 14.44 16.58
N GLY A 220 -38.92 14.94 17.11
CA GLY A 220 -38.37 14.52 18.40
C GLY A 220 -37.47 13.29 18.41
N GLY A 221 -37.30 12.60 17.28
CA GLY A 221 -36.36 11.47 17.15
C GLY A 221 -34.89 11.91 17.02
N GLY A 222 -33.96 11.05 17.46
CA GLY A 222 -32.54 11.24 17.22
C GLY A 222 -32.21 11.16 15.72
N TYR A 223 -31.02 11.65 15.34
CA TYR A 223 -30.52 11.48 13.97
C TYR A 223 -30.30 9.99 13.67
N LYS A 224 -30.82 9.51 12.54
CA LYS A 224 -30.70 8.12 12.10
C LYS A 224 -29.70 7.95 10.96
N GLU A 225 -29.65 8.93 10.09
CA GLU A 225 -28.82 8.86 8.89
C GLU A 225 -27.92 10.10 8.77
N ILE A 226 -26.80 9.89 8.14
CA ILE A 226 -25.89 10.91 7.66
C ILE A 226 -25.77 10.79 6.14
N ILE A 227 -25.98 11.91 5.47
CA ILE A 227 -25.86 12.04 4.04
C ILE A 227 -24.48 12.63 3.78
N VAL A 228 -23.62 11.88 3.09
CA VAL A 228 -22.27 12.32 2.73
C VAL A 228 -22.25 12.70 1.25
N THR A 229 -21.88 13.94 0.94
CA THR A 229 -21.79 14.47 -0.41
C THR A 229 -20.31 14.69 -0.74
N PRO A 230 -19.67 13.79 -1.51
CA PRO A 230 -18.28 13.96 -1.92
C PRO A 230 -18.10 15.19 -2.81
N MET A 231 -17.00 15.89 -2.65
CA MET A 231 -16.68 17.09 -3.42
C MET A 231 -15.18 17.15 -3.73
N ARG A 232 -14.84 17.75 -4.87
CA ARG A 232 -13.46 18.15 -5.13
C ARG A 232 -13.12 19.36 -4.26
N ASN A 233 -11.96 19.31 -3.62
CA ASN A 233 -11.44 20.45 -2.87
C ASN A 233 -10.80 21.42 -3.86
N LYS A 234 -11.43 22.58 -4.08
CA LYS A 234 -10.95 23.60 -5.03
C LYS A 234 -9.68 24.30 -4.56
N ASP A 235 -9.48 24.34 -3.24
CA ASP A 235 -8.33 25.02 -2.62
C ASP A 235 -7.14 24.10 -2.40
N TYR A 236 -7.26 22.83 -2.81
CA TYR A 236 -6.19 21.86 -2.67
C TYR A 236 -5.01 22.20 -3.58
N GLN A 237 -3.87 22.42 -2.95
CA GLN A 237 -2.60 22.52 -3.66
C GLN A 237 -1.81 21.23 -3.42
N PRO A 238 -1.47 20.47 -4.47
CA PRO A 238 -0.64 19.28 -4.30
C PRO A 238 0.68 19.70 -3.66
N PRO A 239 1.14 18.99 -2.63
CA PRO A 239 2.46 19.25 -2.08
C PRO A 239 3.50 19.09 -3.19
N THR A 240 4.47 19.99 -3.22
CA THR A 240 5.66 19.90 -4.11
C THR A 240 6.23 18.48 -3.96
N GLU A 241 6.64 17.85 -5.07
CA GLU A 241 7.11 16.44 -5.13
C GLU A 241 7.82 16.02 -3.84
N SER A 242 7.15 15.23 -3.03
CA SER A 242 7.66 14.90 -1.72
C SER A 242 8.72 13.80 -1.87
N ARG A 243 9.66 13.79 -0.93
CA ARG A 243 10.64 12.71 -0.77
C ARG A 243 10.00 11.32 -0.77
N LEU A 244 8.74 11.23 -0.31
CA LEU A 244 7.91 10.03 -0.34
C LEU A 244 7.61 9.53 -1.76
N GLU A 245 7.37 10.44 -2.71
CA GLU A 245 7.14 10.09 -4.12
C GLU A 245 8.36 9.47 -4.76
N LYS A 246 9.52 10.07 -4.49
CA LYS A 246 10.80 9.52 -4.98
C LYS A 246 11.07 8.13 -4.40
N GLU A 247 10.66 7.88 -3.18
CA GLU A 247 10.91 6.63 -2.47
C GLU A 247 9.87 5.54 -2.75
N VAL A 248 8.59 5.87 -2.91
CA VAL A 248 7.59 4.93 -3.46
C VAL A 248 7.94 4.58 -4.91
N ALA A 249 8.39 5.55 -5.70
CA ALA A 249 8.89 5.30 -7.05
C ALA A 249 10.22 4.51 -7.04
N SER A 250 11.04 4.64 -6.00
CA SER A 250 12.29 3.92 -5.80
C SER A 250 12.13 2.57 -5.09
N GLN A 251 10.93 2.17 -4.66
CA GLN A 251 10.65 0.79 -4.28
C GLN A 251 10.64 -0.09 -5.55
N ARG A 252 11.81 -0.16 -6.16
CA ARG A 252 12.12 -1.12 -7.20
C ARG A 252 11.96 -2.51 -6.60
N VAL A 253 11.49 -3.44 -7.39
CA VAL A 253 11.55 -4.86 -7.08
C VAL A 253 13.02 -5.15 -6.79
N ARG A 254 13.37 -5.31 -5.51
CA ARG A 254 14.77 -5.59 -5.16
C ARG A 254 15.09 -7.00 -5.60
N LEU A 255 16.22 -7.15 -6.25
CA LEU A 255 16.78 -8.46 -6.51
C LEU A 255 16.88 -9.25 -5.20
N THR A 256 16.53 -10.51 -5.23
CA THR A 256 16.67 -11.41 -4.07
C THR A 256 18.14 -11.53 -3.67
N ASP A 257 18.39 -11.96 -2.47
CA ASP A 257 19.77 -12.11 -1.99
C ASP A 257 20.52 -13.19 -2.79
N ALA A 258 19.81 -14.22 -3.29
CA ALA A 258 20.39 -15.24 -4.18
C ALA A 258 20.84 -14.65 -5.52
N VAL A 259 20.00 -13.83 -6.16
CA VAL A 259 20.33 -13.15 -7.42
C VAL A 259 21.48 -12.18 -7.22
N LYS A 260 21.48 -11.39 -6.14
CA LYS A 260 22.59 -10.49 -5.82
C LYS A 260 23.89 -11.23 -5.60
N PHE A 261 23.85 -12.33 -4.84
CA PHE A 261 25.04 -13.16 -4.63
C PHE A 261 25.57 -13.71 -5.93
N TYR A 262 24.68 -14.20 -6.82
CA TYR A 262 25.08 -14.71 -8.14
C TYR A 262 25.72 -13.62 -9.01
N LEU A 263 25.18 -12.41 -9.01
CA LEU A 263 25.76 -11.28 -9.75
C LEU A 263 27.12 -10.85 -9.19
N GLN A 264 27.30 -10.88 -7.88
CA GLN A 264 28.57 -10.53 -7.23
C GLN A 264 29.64 -11.59 -7.50
N ASP A 265 29.29 -12.85 -7.28
CA ASP A 265 30.25 -13.97 -7.37
C ASP A 265 30.63 -14.27 -8.83
N THR A 266 29.63 -14.35 -9.71
CA THR A 266 29.81 -14.77 -11.11
C THR A 266 30.22 -13.64 -12.04
N PHE A 267 29.53 -12.49 -11.97
CA PHE A 267 29.77 -11.36 -12.86
C PHE A 267 30.64 -10.28 -12.22
N ARG A 268 31.04 -10.45 -10.94
CA ARG A 268 31.81 -9.47 -10.15
C ARG A 268 31.18 -8.07 -10.17
N MET A 269 29.86 -8.03 -10.18
CA MET A 269 29.11 -6.77 -10.30
C MET A 269 29.02 -6.09 -8.95
N GLU A 270 29.35 -4.80 -8.90
CA GLU A 270 29.19 -3.95 -7.70
C GLU A 270 27.72 -3.53 -7.51
N SER A 271 27.38 -3.08 -6.30
CA SER A 271 26.01 -2.67 -5.94
C SER A 271 25.40 -1.65 -6.89
N LYS A 272 26.19 -0.66 -7.38
CA LYS A 272 25.73 0.32 -8.36
C LYS A 272 25.38 -0.30 -9.72
N GLY A 273 26.14 -1.28 -10.15
CA GLY A 273 25.88 -2.03 -11.39
C GLY A 273 24.62 -2.84 -11.29
N MET A 274 24.38 -3.50 -10.15
CA MET A 274 23.16 -4.26 -9.88
C MET A 274 21.92 -3.37 -9.84
N GLU A 275 21.99 -2.19 -9.23
CA GLU A 275 20.90 -1.21 -9.23
C GLU A 275 20.52 -0.78 -10.65
N HIS A 276 21.48 -0.73 -11.55
CA HIS A 276 21.25 -0.32 -12.94
C HIS A 276 20.44 -1.35 -13.74
N ILE A 277 20.64 -2.65 -13.47
CA ILE A 277 19.98 -3.75 -14.19
C ILE A 277 18.79 -4.36 -13.45
N GLU A 278 18.54 -3.92 -12.21
CA GLU A 278 17.49 -4.46 -11.34
C GLU A 278 16.11 -4.46 -12.01
N GLY A 279 15.78 -3.35 -12.71
CA GLY A 279 14.51 -3.20 -13.41
C GLY A 279 14.36 -4.16 -14.59
N GLN A 280 15.41 -4.37 -15.36
CA GLN A 280 15.41 -5.29 -16.50
C GLN A 280 15.39 -6.75 -16.05
N LEU A 281 16.16 -7.11 -15.03
CA LEU A 281 16.11 -8.46 -14.45
C LEU A 281 14.75 -8.80 -13.87
N ALA A 282 14.09 -7.85 -13.22
CA ALA A 282 12.75 -8.04 -12.68
C ALA A 282 11.69 -8.34 -13.77
N GLN A 283 11.94 -7.93 -15.03
CA GLN A 283 11.05 -8.22 -16.15
C GLN A 283 11.20 -9.66 -16.68
N ILE A 284 12.28 -10.36 -16.31
CA ILE A 284 12.51 -11.74 -16.76
C ILE A 284 11.54 -12.71 -16.06
N GLY A 285 11.12 -12.39 -14.84
CA GLY A 285 10.24 -13.22 -14.05
C GLY A 285 10.68 -13.36 -12.59
N ASP A 286 10.42 -14.53 -12.01
CA ASP A 286 10.78 -14.86 -10.64
C ASP A 286 12.29 -15.09 -10.45
N GLU A 287 12.68 -15.38 -9.20
CA GLU A 287 14.08 -15.67 -8.84
C GLU A 287 14.68 -16.81 -9.68
N SER A 288 13.91 -17.88 -9.90
CA SER A 288 14.38 -19.03 -10.67
C SER A 288 14.63 -18.64 -12.13
N ALA A 289 13.69 -17.94 -12.76
CA ALA A 289 13.84 -17.47 -14.14
C ALA A 289 15.00 -16.48 -14.29
N GLN A 290 15.23 -15.63 -13.29
CA GLN A 290 16.35 -14.69 -13.25
C GLN A 290 17.69 -15.44 -13.15
N LEU A 291 17.80 -16.43 -12.26
CA LEU A 291 19.01 -17.23 -12.09
C LEU A 291 19.28 -18.10 -13.33
N ASP A 292 18.25 -18.67 -13.96
CA ASP A 292 18.38 -19.42 -15.21
C ASP A 292 18.91 -18.55 -16.35
N TYR A 293 18.35 -17.34 -16.50
CA TYR A 293 18.84 -16.38 -17.48
C TYR A 293 20.31 -15.99 -17.22
N LEU A 294 20.65 -15.67 -15.98
CA LEU A 294 22.02 -15.33 -15.61
C LEU A 294 22.99 -16.49 -15.87
N SER A 295 22.55 -17.73 -15.62
CA SER A 295 23.32 -18.93 -15.93
C SER A 295 23.56 -19.09 -17.43
N GLN A 296 22.53 -18.89 -18.26
CA GLN A 296 22.65 -18.93 -19.74
C GLN A 296 23.62 -17.85 -20.25
N VAL A 297 23.52 -16.62 -19.73
CA VAL A 297 24.44 -15.53 -20.08
C VAL A 297 25.88 -15.86 -19.68
N LYS A 298 26.09 -16.42 -18.49
CA LYS A 298 27.41 -16.90 -18.04
C LYS A 298 27.99 -17.93 -19.01
N GLU A 299 27.19 -18.93 -19.34
CA GLU A 299 27.64 -20.01 -20.25
C GLU A 299 28.01 -19.47 -21.65
N TYR A 300 27.16 -18.57 -22.18
CA TYR A 300 27.43 -17.92 -23.46
C TYR A 300 28.71 -17.07 -23.41
N THR A 301 28.90 -16.25 -22.39
CA THR A 301 30.09 -15.40 -22.25
C THR A 301 31.37 -16.20 -22.11
N HIS A 302 31.30 -17.37 -21.43
CA HIS A 302 32.42 -18.30 -21.30
C HIS A 302 32.76 -18.98 -22.64
N ARG A 303 31.76 -19.50 -23.35
CA ARG A 303 31.96 -20.15 -24.67
C ARG A 303 32.51 -19.17 -25.72
N SER A 304 31.98 -17.95 -25.71
CA SER A 304 32.36 -16.88 -26.66
C SER A 304 33.62 -16.10 -26.24
N ARG A 305 34.27 -16.48 -25.14
CA ARG A 305 35.47 -15.84 -24.58
C ARG A 305 35.33 -14.32 -24.40
N ILE A 306 34.14 -13.83 -23.94
CA ILE A 306 33.86 -12.44 -23.77
C ILE A 306 34.71 -11.90 -22.60
N LYS A 307 35.51 -10.85 -22.86
CA LYS A 307 36.42 -10.27 -21.85
C LYS A 307 35.71 -9.54 -20.71
N ASN A 308 34.51 -8.98 -20.96
CA ASN A 308 33.71 -8.31 -19.96
C ASN A 308 32.30 -8.92 -19.87
N PRO A 309 32.10 -9.99 -19.09
CA PRO A 309 30.80 -10.64 -18.94
C PRO A 309 29.73 -9.72 -18.32
N ALA A 310 30.10 -8.85 -17.37
CA ALA A 310 29.16 -7.91 -16.75
C ALA A 310 28.64 -6.86 -17.75
N GLY A 311 29.52 -6.31 -18.58
CA GLY A 311 29.13 -5.38 -19.64
C GLY A 311 28.22 -6.06 -20.67
N TYR A 312 28.53 -7.28 -21.06
CA TYR A 312 27.67 -8.08 -21.96
C TYR A 312 26.28 -8.34 -21.35
N LEU A 313 26.21 -8.67 -20.07
CA LEU A 313 24.93 -8.86 -19.36
C LEU A 313 24.06 -7.59 -19.42
N VAL A 314 24.67 -6.42 -19.15
CA VAL A 314 23.95 -5.13 -19.22
C VAL A 314 23.41 -4.87 -20.63
N GLU A 315 24.22 -5.13 -21.65
CA GLU A 315 23.83 -4.93 -23.04
C GLU A 315 22.76 -5.95 -23.50
N SER A 316 22.90 -7.20 -23.13
CA SER A 316 21.93 -8.26 -23.39
C SER A 316 20.56 -7.96 -22.77
N LEU A 317 20.51 -7.38 -21.56
CA LEU A 317 19.28 -6.96 -20.91
C LEU A 317 18.64 -5.75 -21.61
N ARG A 318 19.44 -4.82 -22.16
CA ARG A 318 18.94 -3.66 -22.93
C ARG A 318 18.33 -4.04 -24.28
N ASN A 319 18.91 -5.04 -24.95
CA ASN A 319 18.50 -5.44 -26.29
C ASN A 319 17.36 -6.47 -26.29
N ARG A 320 16.77 -6.78 -25.14
CA ARG A 320 15.69 -7.77 -25.02
C ARG A 320 14.29 -7.16 -25.23
N HIS A 321 14.20 -5.88 -25.61
CA HIS A 321 12.95 -5.17 -25.91
C HIS A 321 12.49 -5.37 -27.34
#